data_6130260003f9b440bbe4823cee007e1c
#
_entry.id   6130260003f9b440bbe4823cee007e1c
#
_cell.length_a   1.000
_cell.length_b   1.000
_cell.length_c   1.000
_cell.angle_alpha   90.00
_cell.angle_beta   90.00
_cell.angle_gamma   90.00
#
_symmetry.space_group_name_H-M   'P 1'
#
loop_
_entity.id
_entity.type
_entity.pdbx_description
1 polymer ?
#
loop_
_entity_poly.entity_id
_entity_poly.type
_entity_poly.pdbx_seq_one_letter_code
_entity_poly.pdbx_strand_id
1 'polypeptide(L)'
;MKTVVIIGGGITGMTTLYHLTKQQPGWQIVLIEQDEQLGGKIRTVKEDHFTIEAGADSIVARNAGVLPLIEEIGLMDQLVYNETGVSYLYTEGVLHKIPEETVFGIPTSVESLYESTLLSEEGKKAALADFDKTDLPFGPDDAVGDFLTYYLGTEIVQKQIAPVLSGVYSGSLDNLTMKSTLPFLLDYKKQYGSLMKGFEANKEAFLGDKARKKFISFQGGLGTLIDQLESKSAGARIIKGTAVTKVENERVTLATGETMKADEIVLAIPHDAAQRLLGEPALDPTFDQLKNSSLISLYLGFDIPDSRLPADGTGFIVTEGTDLLCNACTWTSRKWTHTSARRKLLVRLFYKSSSPHYEALAAMTEDELVNAALGDLQKSLGITERPETVEATRWTNLMPNYHLGHGQATASLLQTLGELYPNIHLAGCSYFGVGIGACMQNGQQIAHTIAGSGDTSHKG
;
A
#
# COMPACT_ATOMS: atom_id res chain seq x y z
N MET A 1 4.45 7.29 37.05
CA MET A 1 4.96 7.51 35.67
C MET A 1 4.27 6.51 34.78
N LYS A 2 3.54 6.97 33.75
CA LYS A 2 2.78 6.07 32.86
C LYS A 2 3.74 5.29 31.94
N THR A 3 3.50 4.00 31.77
CA THR A 3 4.29 3.11 30.91
C THR A 3 3.47 2.72 29.71
N VAL A 4 3.98 2.98 28.50
CA VAL A 4 3.35 2.58 27.22
C VAL A 4 4.26 1.59 26.53
N VAL A 5 3.69 0.43 26.14
CA VAL A 5 4.42 -0.59 25.37
C VAL A 5 3.83 -0.68 23.96
N ILE A 6 4.67 -0.48 22.96
CA ILE A 6 4.33 -0.58 21.54
C ILE A 6 4.94 -1.87 20.99
N ILE A 7 4.12 -2.74 20.43
CA ILE A 7 4.53 -4.02 19.84
C ILE A 7 4.46 -3.90 18.33
N GLY A 8 5.62 -4.04 17.67
CA GLY A 8 5.81 -3.89 16.23
C GLY A 8 6.48 -2.59 15.83
N GLY A 9 7.66 -2.70 15.22
CA GLY A 9 8.52 -1.59 14.76
C GLY A 9 8.27 -1.19 13.30
N GLY A 10 7.11 -1.52 12.71
CA GLY A 10 6.69 -1.00 11.41
C GLY A 10 6.36 0.50 11.47
N ILE A 11 6.07 1.12 10.32
CA ILE A 11 5.86 2.57 10.20
C ILE A 11 4.79 3.11 11.19
N THR A 12 3.73 2.37 11.46
CA THR A 12 2.69 2.76 12.43
C THR A 12 3.24 2.81 13.84
N GLY A 13 3.95 1.74 14.28
CA GLY A 13 4.56 1.70 15.62
C GLY A 13 5.62 2.77 15.79
N MET A 14 6.47 2.98 14.78
CA MET A 14 7.50 4.03 14.78
C MET A 14 6.91 5.44 14.85
N THR A 15 5.82 5.70 14.14
CA THR A 15 5.12 6.99 14.20
C THR A 15 4.45 7.19 15.55
N THR A 16 3.84 6.14 16.12
CA THR A 16 3.27 6.18 17.47
C THR A 16 4.36 6.49 18.50
N LEU A 17 5.48 5.78 18.42
CA LEU A 17 6.65 6.00 19.30
C LEU A 17 7.14 7.45 19.26
N TYR A 18 7.34 7.96 18.04
CA TYR A 18 7.82 9.34 17.83
C TYR A 18 6.88 10.37 18.46
N HIS A 19 5.59 10.29 18.17
CA HIS A 19 4.62 11.26 18.68
C HIS A 19 4.46 11.17 20.21
N LEU A 20 4.43 9.96 20.79
CA LEU A 20 4.36 9.80 22.24
C LEU A 20 5.62 10.33 22.93
N THR A 21 6.80 10.01 22.42
CA THR A 21 8.08 10.51 22.98
C THR A 21 8.15 12.04 22.97
N LYS A 22 7.66 12.65 21.90
CA LYS A 22 7.60 14.10 21.75
C LYS A 22 6.58 14.75 22.69
N GLN A 23 5.38 14.18 22.83
CA GLN A 23 4.27 14.75 23.58
C GLN A 23 4.37 14.49 25.09
N GLN A 24 4.97 13.37 25.48
CA GLN A 24 4.98 12.86 26.84
C GLN A 24 6.41 12.48 27.31
N PRO A 25 7.34 13.45 27.40
CA PRO A 25 8.75 13.16 27.71
C PRO A 25 8.95 12.59 29.14
N GLY A 26 7.94 12.66 30.00
CA GLY A 26 7.97 12.09 31.34
C GLY A 26 7.44 10.66 31.45
N TRP A 27 6.98 10.05 30.33
CA TRP A 27 6.47 8.68 30.33
C TRP A 27 7.57 7.68 29.97
N GLN A 28 7.41 6.44 30.44
CA GLN A 28 8.24 5.33 29.98
C GLN A 28 7.62 4.73 28.73
N ILE A 29 8.26 4.93 27.59
CA ILE A 29 7.79 4.43 26.30
C ILE A 29 8.77 3.36 25.82
N VAL A 30 8.23 2.18 25.52
CA VAL A 30 9.00 1.01 25.07
C VAL A 30 8.42 0.51 23.76
N LEU A 31 9.26 0.35 22.74
CA LEU A 31 8.89 -0.35 21.51
C LEU A 31 9.62 -1.69 21.45
N ILE A 32 8.89 -2.75 21.07
CA ILE A 32 9.41 -4.11 20.95
C ILE A 32 9.21 -4.58 19.52
N GLU A 33 10.30 -5.00 18.87
CA GLU A 33 10.30 -5.57 17.53
C GLU A 33 10.95 -6.96 17.54
N GLN A 34 10.30 -7.93 16.88
CA GLN A 34 10.83 -9.30 16.82
C GLN A 34 12.07 -9.43 15.95
N ASP A 35 12.15 -8.61 14.88
CA ASP A 35 13.27 -8.61 13.96
C ASP A 35 14.41 -7.70 14.45
N GLU A 36 15.63 -7.94 13.99
CA GLU A 36 16.79 -7.08 14.28
C GLU A 36 16.68 -5.70 13.65
N GLN A 37 15.83 -5.55 12.62
CA GLN A 37 15.62 -4.32 11.89
C GLN A 37 14.20 -3.80 12.09
N LEU A 38 14.08 -2.49 12.25
CA LEU A 38 12.81 -1.78 12.22
C LEU A 38 12.32 -1.58 10.78
N GLY A 39 11.03 -1.22 10.64
CA GLY A 39 10.43 -0.85 9.35
C GLY A 39 9.32 -1.79 8.89
N GLY A 40 9.37 -3.05 9.29
CA GLY A 40 8.37 -4.05 8.88
C GLY A 40 8.30 -4.20 7.35
N LYS A 41 7.23 -3.70 6.72
CA LYS A 41 7.07 -3.70 5.26
C LYS A 41 7.79 -2.54 4.54
N ILE A 42 8.52 -1.69 5.24
CA ILE A 42 9.47 -0.73 4.67
C ILE A 42 10.86 -1.32 4.88
N ARG A 43 11.46 -1.82 3.81
CA ARG A 43 12.79 -2.43 3.84
C ARG A 43 13.55 -2.04 2.59
N THR A 44 14.59 -1.22 2.76
CA THR A 44 15.52 -0.83 1.70
C THR A 44 16.76 -1.71 1.75
N VAL A 45 17.10 -2.34 0.62
CA VAL A 45 18.32 -3.12 0.42
C VAL A 45 19.23 -2.36 -0.53
N LYS A 46 20.52 -2.29 -0.20
CA LYS A 46 21.53 -1.66 -1.06
C LYS A 46 22.47 -2.73 -1.58
N GLU A 47 22.49 -2.88 -2.89
CA GLU A 47 23.30 -3.86 -3.61
C GLU A 47 24.07 -3.16 -4.73
N ASP A 48 25.40 -3.15 -4.66
CA ASP A 48 26.32 -2.59 -5.65
C ASP A 48 25.87 -1.25 -6.26
N HIS A 49 25.08 -1.32 -7.33
CA HIS A 49 24.61 -0.17 -8.11
C HIS A 49 23.14 0.17 -7.87
N PHE A 50 22.45 -0.61 -7.04
CA PHE A 50 20.99 -0.52 -6.89
C PHE A 50 20.57 -0.22 -5.45
N THR A 51 19.54 0.60 -5.33
CA THR A 51 18.75 0.78 -4.11
C THR A 51 17.40 0.12 -4.34
N ILE A 52 17.11 -0.93 -3.60
CA ILE A 52 15.97 -1.83 -3.80
C ILE A 52 14.99 -1.68 -2.64
N GLU A 53 13.73 -1.43 -2.94
CA GLU A 53 12.64 -1.42 -1.96
C GLU A 53 11.98 -2.79 -1.90
N ALA A 54 12.47 -3.67 -1.04
CA ALA A 54 11.98 -5.05 -0.92
C ALA A 54 10.50 -5.14 -0.51
N GLY A 55 9.98 -4.11 0.17
CA GLY A 55 8.58 -3.98 0.54
C GLY A 55 7.85 -2.87 -0.20
N ALA A 56 7.33 -1.87 0.52
CA ALA A 56 6.73 -0.68 -0.08
C ALA A 56 7.79 0.13 -0.83
N ASP A 57 7.42 0.73 -1.97
CA ASP A 57 8.36 1.46 -2.84
C ASP A 57 8.10 2.96 -2.93
N SER A 58 6.99 3.43 -2.35
CA SER A 58 6.58 4.82 -2.50
C SER A 58 5.54 5.26 -1.47
N ILE A 59 5.50 6.56 -1.21
CA ILE A 59 4.47 7.20 -0.40
C ILE A 59 3.64 8.10 -1.30
N VAL A 60 2.32 8.11 -1.12
CA VAL A 60 1.42 9.03 -1.84
C VAL A 60 1.57 10.42 -1.24
N ALA A 61 2.15 11.36 -2.01
CA ALA A 61 2.52 12.70 -1.56
C ALA A 61 1.34 13.55 -1.05
N ARG A 62 0.14 13.35 -1.63
CA ARG A 62 -1.08 14.12 -1.30
C ARG A 62 -1.75 13.74 0.03
N ASN A 63 -1.34 12.63 0.67
CA ASN A 63 -1.92 12.23 1.93
C ASN A 63 -1.64 13.29 3.00
N ALA A 64 -2.70 13.79 3.64
CA ALA A 64 -2.60 14.77 4.71
C ALA A 64 -1.71 14.23 5.84
N GLY A 65 -0.82 15.07 6.36
CA GLY A 65 0.10 14.66 7.44
C GLY A 65 1.43 14.03 6.98
N VAL A 66 1.55 13.56 5.72
CA VAL A 66 2.81 12.97 5.23
C VAL A 66 3.91 14.03 5.13
N LEU A 67 3.74 15.04 4.29
CA LEU A 67 4.74 16.10 4.12
C LEU A 67 5.03 16.88 5.42
N PRO A 68 4.02 17.25 6.23
CA PRO A 68 4.28 17.88 7.53
C PRO A 68 5.16 17.04 8.48
N LEU A 69 4.94 15.72 8.54
CA LEU A 69 5.79 14.87 9.36
C LEU A 69 7.22 14.76 8.80
N ILE A 70 7.36 14.62 7.46
CA ILE A 70 8.68 14.60 6.80
C ILE A 70 9.46 15.89 7.06
N GLU A 71 8.80 17.04 7.02
CA GLU A 71 9.39 18.35 7.36
C GLU A 71 9.80 18.40 8.84
N GLU A 72 8.90 17.99 9.73
CA GLU A 72 9.12 18.00 11.17
C GLU A 72 10.32 17.14 11.61
N ILE A 73 10.49 15.98 10.99
CA ILE A 73 11.64 15.11 11.29
C ILE A 73 12.91 15.50 10.51
N GLY A 74 12.85 16.49 9.60
CA GLY A 74 14.00 17.05 8.89
C GLY A 74 14.46 16.24 7.69
N LEU A 75 13.54 15.65 6.93
CA LEU A 75 13.86 14.83 5.73
C LEU A 75 13.50 15.50 4.40
N MET A 76 13.08 16.77 4.37
CA MET A 76 12.67 17.44 3.13
C MET A 76 13.78 17.49 2.08
N ASP A 77 15.02 17.68 2.48
CA ASP A 77 16.19 17.78 1.56
C ASP A 77 16.57 16.43 0.92
N GLN A 78 16.07 15.32 1.48
CA GLN A 78 16.31 13.98 0.94
C GLN A 78 15.16 13.46 0.08
N LEU A 79 14.10 14.25 -0.05
CA LEU A 79 12.88 13.86 -0.71
C LEU A 79 13.07 13.79 -2.22
N VAL A 80 12.60 12.72 -2.84
CA VAL A 80 12.58 12.54 -4.28
C VAL A 80 11.17 12.24 -4.77
N TYR A 81 10.86 12.70 -5.98
CA TYR A 81 9.57 12.45 -6.65
C TYR A 81 9.76 11.47 -7.80
N ASN A 82 8.69 10.76 -8.15
CA ASN A 82 8.70 9.91 -9.34
C ASN A 82 8.87 10.72 -10.62
N GLU A 83 9.65 10.19 -11.56
CA GLU A 83 10.02 10.88 -12.83
C GLU A 83 8.84 11.00 -13.79
N THR A 84 8.07 9.94 -13.95
CA THR A 84 6.93 9.89 -14.86
C THR A 84 5.75 9.17 -14.24
N GLY A 85 4.54 9.50 -14.67
CA GLY A 85 3.29 8.87 -14.26
C GLY A 85 2.67 7.95 -15.31
N VAL A 86 3.32 7.77 -16.46
CA VAL A 86 2.83 6.93 -17.55
C VAL A 86 2.92 5.45 -17.16
N SER A 87 1.86 4.70 -17.43
CA SER A 87 1.78 3.26 -17.19
C SER A 87 1.20 2.55 -18.41
N TYR A 88 1.46 1.26 -18.51
CA TYR A 88 0.98 0.39 -19.57
C TYR A 88 0.11 -0.73 -19.03
N LEU A 89 -0.73 -1.28 -19.91
CA LEU A 89 -1.38 -2.57 -19.73
C LEU A 89 -0.80 -3.55 -20.72
N TYR A 90 -0.42 -4.74 -20.24
CA TYR A 90 -0.01 -5.84 -21.12
C TYR A 90 -1.20 -6.75 -21.36
N THR A 91 -1.59 -6.87 -22.61
CA THR A 91 -2.65 -7.76 -23.07
C THR A 91 -2.37 -8.26 -24.50
N GLU A 92 -2.75 -9.50 -24.81
CA GLU A 92 -2.59 -10.08 -26.15
C GLU A 92 -1.17 -9.97 -26.74
N GLY A 93 -0.13 -10.04 -25.86
CA GLY A 93 1.28 -9.94 -26.28
C GLY A 93 1.78 -8.52 -26.54
N VAL A 94 1.00 -7.49 -26.24
CA VAL A 94 1.32 -6.08 -26.54
C VAL A 94 1.20 -5.20 -25.31
N LEU A 95 2.10 -4.20 -25.22
CA LEU A 95 2.03 -3.13 -24.24
C LEU A 95 1.16 -1.97 -24.77
N HIS A 96 0.03 -1.73 -24.14
CA HIS A 96 -0.88 -0.63 -24.45
C HIS A 96 -0.66 0.50 -23.43
N LYS A 97 -0.32 1.70 -23.93
CA LYS A 97 -0.20 2.88 -23.08
C LYS A 97 -1.58 3.25 -22.51
N ILE A 98 -1.67 3.43 -21.19
CA ILE A 98 -2.86 4.01 -20.57
C ILE A 98 -2.88 5.49 -20.94
N PRO A 99 -3.99 6.05 -21.47
CA PRO A 99 -4.08 7.46 -21.80
C PRO A 99 -3.73 8.35 -20.59
N GLU A 100 -3.02 9.46 -20.83
CA GLU A 100 -2.51 10.31 -19.75
C GLU A 100 -3.63 10.99 -18.96
N GLU A 101 -4.70 11.38 -19.65
CA GLU A 101 -5.86 12.00 -19.03
C GLU A 101 -6.86 10.94 -18.52
N THR A 102 -6.38 10.05 -17.64
CA THR A 102 -7.21 9.07 -16.95
C THR A 102 -6.97 9.11 -15.44
N VAL A 103 -7.98 8.75 -14.67
CA VAL A 103 -7.90 8.54 -13.22
C VAL A 103 -8.23 7.07 -12.94
N PHE A 104 -7.25 6.29 -12.51
CA PHE A 104 -7.36 4.83 -12.33
C PHE A 104 -7.86 4.10 -13.60
N GLY A 105 -7.45 4.56 -14.78
CA GLY A 105 -7.91 4.02 -16.05
C GLY A 105 -9.29 4.54 -16.50
N ILE A 106 -9.99 5.34 -15.68
CA ILE A 106 -11.27 5.98 -16.04
C ILE A 106 -10.95 7.22 -16.89
N PRO A 107 -11.47 7.35 -18.11
CA PRO A 107 -11.28 8.55 -18.93
C PRO A 107 -11.84 9.79 -18.26
N THR A 108 -11.11 10.89 -18.32
CA THR A 108 -11.55 12.17 -17.77
C THR A 108 -12.22 13.07 -18.81
N SER A 109 -12.17 12.67 -20.09
CA SER A 109 -12.79 13.37 -21.21
C SER A 109 -13.11 12.40 -22.34
N VAL A 110 -13.88 12.86 -23.33
CA VAL A 110 -14.16 12.10 -24.55
C VAL A 110 -12.88 11.87 -25.35
N GLU A 111 -11.99 12.86 -25.39
CA GLU A 111 -10.71 12.77 -26.07
C GLU A 111 -9.86 11.65 -25.46
N SER A 112 -9.71 11.61 -24.14
CA SER A 112 -8.94 10.56 -23.46
C SER A 112 -9.55 9.17 -23.62
N LEU A 113 -10.88 9.05 -23.76
CA LEU A 113 -11.54 7.79 -24.09
C LEU A 113 -11.12 7.29 -25.48
N TYR A 114 -11.07 8.19 -26.48
CA TYR A 114 -10.70 7.80 -27.84
C TYR A 114 -9.21 7.56 -28.05
N GLU A 115 -8.34 8.04 -27.18
CA GLU A 115 -6.91 7.72 -27.16
C GLU A 115 -6.62 6.25 -26.76
N SER A 116 -7.56 5.58 -26.10
CA SER A 116 -7.37 4.19 -25.70
C SER A 116 -7.27 3.26 -26.91
N THR A 117 -6.18 2.52 -26.99
CA THR A 117 -5.94 1.46 -27.99
C THR A 117 -6.47 0.09 -27.55
N LEU A 118 -6.99 -0.02 -26.33
CA LEU A 118 -7.52 -1.25 -25.74
C LEU A 118 -8.99 -1.49 -26.08
N LEU A 119 -9.71 -0.42 -26.42
CA LEU A 119 -11.15 -0.46 -26.56
C LEU A 119 -11.57 -0.52 -28.03
N SER A 120 -12.58 -1.34 -28.30
CA SER A 120 -13.28 -1.33 -29.58
C SER A 120 -14.09 -0.04 -29.75
N GLU A 121 -14.50 0.27 -30.98
CA GLU A 121 -15.38 1.42 -31.24
C GLU A 121 -16.74 1.26 -30.53
N GLU A 122 -17.23 0.02 -30.41
CA GLU A 122 -18.44 -0.32 -29.66
C GLU A 122 -18.25 -0.07 -28.16
N GLY A 123 -17.08 -0.44 -27.60
CA GLY A 123 -16.73 -0.19 -26.19
C GLY A 123 -16.64 1.30 -25.89
N LYS A 124 -16.02 2.09 -26.79
CA LYS A 124 -15.96 3.56 -26.65
C LYS A 124 -17.36 4.18 -26.67
N LYS A 125 -18.23 3.74 -27.62
CA LYS A 125 -19.63 4.20 -27.67
C LYS A 125 -20.41 3.83 -26.40
N ALA A 126 -20.19 2.62 -25.87
CA ALA A 126 -20.83 2.19 -24.62
C ALA A 126 -20.42 3.09 -23.43
N ALA A 127 -19.17 3.52 -23.38
CA ALA A 127 -18.68 4.42 -22.32
C ALA A 127 -19.30 5.83 -22.39
N LEU A 128 -19.73 6.28 -23.55
CA LEU A 128 -20.45 7.56 -23.71
C LEU A 128 -21.86 7.53 -23.09
N ALA A 129 -22.43 6.35 -22.77
CA ALA A 129 -23.69 6.24 -22.05
C ALA A 129 -23.67 6.93 -20.67
N ASP A 130 -22.49 7.23 -20.12
CA ASP A 130 -22.31 8.03 -18.91
C ASP A 130 -22.99 9.42 -19.00
N PHE A 131 -23.05 10.01 -20.21
CA PHE A 131 -23.67 11.32 -20.41
C PHE A 131 -25.20 11.25 -20.39
N ASP A 132 -25.80 10.11 -20.73
CA ASP A 132 -27.26 9.93 -20.84
C ASP A 132 -27.87 9.36 -19.54
N LYS A 133 -27.10 8.55 -18.80
CA LYS A 133 -27.52 7.93 -17.54
C LYS A 133 -27.34 8.88 -16.37
N THR A 134 -28.29 9.76 -16.15
CA THR A 134 -28.23 10.79 -15.08
C THR A 134 -28.74 10.32 -13.73
N ASP A 135 -29.40 9.17 -13.66
CA ASP A 135 -29.87 8.52 -12.42
C ASP A 135 -28.67 8.02 -11.57
N LEU A 136 -28.90 7.82 -10.28
CA LEU A 136 -27.89 7.30 -9.34
C LEU A 136 -28.51 6.20 -8.45
N PRO A 137 -28.64 4.96 -9.00
CA PRO A 137 -29.19 3.83 -8.23
C PRO A 137 -28.21 3.20 -7.25
N PHE A 138 -27.01 3.78 -7.09
CA PHE A 138 -25.93 3.26 -6.28
C PHE A 138 -25.68 4.10 -5.03
N GLY A 139 -25.21 3.43 -3.96
CA GLY A 139 -24.80 4.04 -2.69
C GLY A 139 -23.37 3.70 -2.29
N PRO A 140 -22.94 4.16 -1.10
CA PRO A 140 -21.56 4.00 -0.62
C PRO A 140 -21.10 2.55 -0.44
N ASP A 141 -22.02 1.64 -0.14
CA ASP A 141 -21.71 0.24 0.17
C ASP A 141 -21.82 -0.69 -1.06
N ASP A 142 -22.21 -0.16 -2.22
CA ASP A 142 -22.30 -0.92 -3.46
C ASP A 142 -20.93 -1.18 -4.07
N ALA A 143 -20.84 -2.22 -4.92
CA ALA A 143 -19.61 -2.61 -5.59
C ALA A 143 -19.19 -1.59 -6.66
N VAL A 144 -17.90 -1.27 -6.69
CA VAL A 144 -17.31 -0.36 -7.70
C VAL A 144 -17.45 -0.93 -9.11
N GLY A 145 -17.34 -2.26 -9.27
CA GLY A 145 -17.49 -2.93 -10.54
C GLY A 145 -18.87 -2.72 -11.16
N ASP A 146 -19.92 -2.91 -10.38
CA ASP A 146 -21.31 -2.73 -10.83
C ASP A 146 -21.57 -1.26 -11.20
N PHE A 147 -21.12 -0.33 -10.36
CA PHE A 147 -21.22 1.10 -10.61
C PHE A 147 -20.55 1.51 -11.92
N LEU A 148 -19.28 1.14 -12.11
CA LEU A 148 -18.52 1.50 -13.30
C LEU A 148 -19.08 0.83 -14.57
N THR A 149 -19.47 -0.45 -14.47
CA THR A 149 -20.06 -1.20 -15.59
C THR A 149 -21.39 -0.58 -16.03
N TYR A 150 -22.21 -0.16 -15.07
CA TYR A 150 -23.48 0.52 -15.37
C TYR A 150 -23.29 1.78 -16.20
N TYR A 151 -22.34 2.66 -15.81
CA TYR A 151 -22.16 3.94 -16.50
C TYR A 151 -21.25 3.86 -17.73
N LEU A 152 -20.16 3.10 -17.66
CA LEU A 152 -19.11 3.11 -18.68
C LEU A 152 -19.13 1.87 -19.61
N GLY A 153 -19.87 0.84 -19.25
CA GLY A 153 -19.94 -0.41 -20.01
C GLY A 153 -18.86 -1.42 -19.60
N THR A 154 -19.11 -2.68 -19.99
CA THR A 154 -18.30 -3.82 -19.53
C THR A 154 -16.87 -3.81 -20.08
N GLU A 155 -16.70 -3.46 -21.36
CA GLU A 155 -15.39 -3.58 -22.03
C GLU A 155 -14.33 -2.69 -21.39
N ILE A 156 -14.61 -1.41 -21.17
CA ILE A 156 -13.66 -0.48 -20.56
C ILE A 156 -13.37 -0.88 -19.12
N VAL A 157 -14.37 -1.36 -18.38
CA VAL A 157 -14.17 -1.82 -17.01
C VAL A 157 -13.24 -3.02 -16.97
N GLN A 158 -13.47 -4.03 -17.78
CA GLN A 158 -12.67 -5.26 -17.78
C GLN A 158 -11.26 -5.05 -18.34
N LYS A 159 -11.14 -4.34 -19.48
CA LYS A 159 -9.85 -4.22 -20.18
C LYS A 159 -8.95 -3.12 -19.65
N GLN A 160 -9.50 -2.04 -19.09
CA GLN A 160 -8.71 -0.86 -18.72
C GLN A 160 -8.79 -0.51 -17.23
N ILE A 161 -9.99 -0.46 -16.64
CA ILE A 161 -10.17 0.04 -15.27
C ILE A 161 -9.86 -1.04 -14.23
N ALA A 162 -10.42 -2.24 -14.38
CA ALA A 162 -10.26 -3.32 -13.41
C ALA A 162 -8.79 -3.72 -13.18
N PRO A 163 -7.94 -3.87 -14.20
CA PRO A 163 -6.52 -4.17 -13.98
C PRO A 163 -5.83 -3.10 -13.12
N VAL A 164 -6.12 -1.82 -13.38
CA VAL A 164 -5.50 -0.69 -12.65
C VAL A 164 -5.99 -0.65 -11.20
N LEU A 165 -7.30 -0.70 -10.97
CA LEU A 165 -7.87 -0.64 -9.62
C LEU A 165 -7.49 -1.87 -8.77
N SER A 166 -7.54 -3.07 -9.34
CA SER A 166 -7.09 -4.29 -8.65
C SER A 166 -5.59 -4.25 -8.34
N GLY A 167 -4.80 -3.51 -9.14
CA GLY A 167 -3.40 -3.24 -8.88
C GLY A 167 -3.18 -2.37 -7.64
N VAL A 168 -4.03 -1.36 -7.46
CA VAL A 168 -3.94 -0.37 -6.36
C VAL A 168 -4.58 -0.88 -5.07
N TYR A 169 -5.75 -1.50 -5.14
CA TYR A 169 -6.58 -1.84 -3.97
C TYR A 169 -6.55 -3.31 -3.55
N SER A 170 -5.76 -4.15 -4.22
CA SER A 170 -5.58 -5.58 -3.87
C SER A 170 -6.89 -6.39 -3.74
N GLY A 171 -7.90 -6.10 -4.59
CA GLY A 171 -9.19 -6.79 -4.61
C GLY A 171 -9.83 -6.76 -6.00
N SER A 172 -10.80 -7.65 -6.27
CA SER A 172 -11.63 -7.55 -7.47
C SER A 172 -12.63 -6.39 -7.30
N LEU A 173 -13.04 -5.77 -8.40
CA LEU A 173 -14.00 -4.66 -8.35
C LEU A 173 -15.36 -5.06 -7.78
N ASP A 174 -15.72 -6.34 -7.86
CA ASP A 174 -16.96 -6.88 -7.28
C ASP A 174 -16.92 -6.92 -5.75
N ASN A 175 -15.72 -6.89 -5.17
CA ASN A 175 -15.47 -6.95 -3.73
C ASN A 175 -15.01 -5.62 -3.12
N LEU A 176 -14.87 -4.56 -3.93
CA LEU A 176 -14.50 -3.22 -3.49
C LEU A 176 -15.72 -2.32 -3.43
N THR A 177 -15.97 -1.67 -2.28
CA THR A 177 -17.08 -0.72 -2.14
C THR A 177 -16.74 0.65 -2.70
N MET A 178 -17.77 1.37 -3.15
CA MET A 178 -17.63 2.79 -3.55
C MET A 178 -17.01 3.63 -2.43
N LYS A 179 -17.47 3.45 -1.19
CA LYS A 179 -17.00 4.18 0.00
C LYS A 179 -15.50 4.02 0.26
N SER A 180 -14.97 2.81 0.10
CA SER A 180 -13.57 2.52 0.41
C SER A 180 -12.61 2.78 -0.76
N THR A 181 -13.15 2.89 -1.98
CA THR A 181 -12.33 2.93 -3.21
C THR A 181 -12.39 4.29 -3.90
N LEU A 182 -13.56 4.67 -4.42
CA LEU A 182 -13.75 5.85 -5.25
C LEU A 182 -15.00 6.65 -4.81
N PRO A 183 -15.12 7.09 -3.54
CA PRO A 183 -16.32 7.72 -3.02
C PRO A 183 -16.72 8.98 -3.78
N PHE A 184 -15.76 9.74 -4.30
CA PHE A 184 -15.99 10.97 -5.05
C PHE A 184 -16.77 10.77 -6.37
N LEU A 185 -16.80 9.55 -6.93
CA LEU A 185 -17.58 9.26 -8.15
C LEU A 185 -19.09 9.35 -7.92
N LEU A 186 -19.57 9.02 -6.71
CA LEU A 186 -20.95 9.22 -6.32
C LEU A 186 -21.31 10.71 -6.31
N ASP A 187 -20.42 11.54 -5.78
CA ASP A 187 -20.59 12.99 -5.75
C ASP A 187 -20.58 13.57 -7.17
N TYR A 188 -19.70 13.06 -8.05
CA TYR A 188 -19.65 13.50 -9.45
C TYR A 188 -20.93 13.17 -10.19
N LYS A 189 -21.47 11.95 -10.06
CA LYS A 189 -22.76 11.60 -10.65
C LYS A 189 -23.89 12.50 -10.12
N LYS A 190 -23.95 12.71 -8.82
CA LYS A 190 -24.97 13.55 -8.19
C LYS A 190 -24.90 15.01 -8.63
N GLN A 191 -23.68 15.56 -8.72
CA GLN A 191 -23.49 16.99 -8.99
C GLN A 191 -23.48 17.33 -10.47
N TYR A 192 -22.86 16.48 -11.31
CA TYR A 192 -22.63 16.78 -12.73
C TYR A 192 -23.45 15.90 -13.68
N GLY A 193 -24.13 14.87 -13.16
CA GLY A 193 -24.92 13.91 -13.96
C GLY A 193 -24.06 12.94 -14.80
N SER A 194 -22.73 13.13 -14.87
CA SER A 194 -21.79 12.32 -15.62
C SER A 194 -20.45 12.28 -14.90
N LEU A 195 -19.78 11.12 -14.95
CA LEU A 195 -18.43 10.93 -14.40
C LEU A 195 -17.42 11.79 -15.17
N MET A 196 -17.46 11.76 -16.50
CA MET A 196 -16.53 12.53 -17.35
C MET A 196 -16.69 14.03 -17.12
N LYS A 197 -17.93 14.57 -17.02
CA LYS A 197 -18.17 15.98 -16.65
C LYS A 197 -17.63 16.31 -15.25
N GLY A 198 -17.79 15.39 -14.31
CA GLY A 198 -17.24 15.54 -12.96
C GLY A 198 -15.71 15.62 -12.95
N PHE A 199 -15.04 14.76 -13.72
CA PHE A 199 -13.59 14.82 -13.87
C PHE A 199 -13.12 16.08 -14.57
N GLU A 200 -13.79 16.49 -15.65
CA GLU A 200 -13.46 17.73 -16.36
C GLU A 200 -13.57 18.97 -15.45
N ALA A 201 -14.65 19.05 -14.67
CA ALA A 201 -14.86 20.13 -13.71
C ALA A 201 -13.82 20.16 -12.57
N ASN A 202 -13.19 19.01 -12.27
CA ASN A 202 -12.19 18.85 -11.22
C ASN A 202 -10.81 18.49 -11.78
N LYS A 203 -10.52 18.80 -13.05
CA LYS A 203 -9.31 18.39 -13.78
C LYS A 203 -8.02 18.76 -13.05
N GLU A 204 -7.93 19.96 -12.49
CA GLU A 204 -6.77 20.44 -11.74
C GLU A 204 -6.39 19.55 -10.55
N ALA A 205 -7.38 18.94 -9.89
CA ALA A 205 -7.14 18.07 -8.74
C ALA A 205 -6.43 16.74 -9.12
N PHE A 206 -6.59 16.29 -10.37
CA PHE A 206 -6.09 14.98 -10.82
C PHE A 206 -4.98 15.06 -11.85
N LEU A 207 -4.93 16.13 -12.66
CA LEU A 207 -4.05 16.26 -13.83
C LEU A 207 -3.13 17.49 -13.78
N GLY A 208 -3.25 18.36 -12.76
CA GLY A 208 -2.36 19.50 -12.55
C GLY A 208 -0.89 19.10 -12.31
N ASP A 209 0.05 20.04 -12.39
CA ASP A 209 1.49 19.78 -12.19
C ASP A 209 1.80 19.07 -10.86
N LYS A 210 1.04 19.38 -9.80
CA LYS A 210 1.14 18.68 -8.51
C LYS A 210 0.67 17.22 -8.59
N ALA A 211 -0.21 16.88 -9.53
CA ALA A 211 -0.70 15.53 -9.73
C ALA A 211 0.30 14.63 -10.47
N ARG A 212 1.25 15.18 -11.20
CA ARG A 212 2.35 14.42 -11.84
C ARG A 212 3.36 13.92 -10.80
N LYS A 213 3.59 14.68 -9.73
CA LYS A 213 4.42 14.30 -8.58
C LYS A 213 3.61 13.54 -7.52
N LYS A 214 3.00 12.42 -7.93
CA LYS A 214 2.06 11.64 -7.10
C LYS A 214 2.72 10.89 -5.98
N PHE A 215 3.95 10.45 -6.20
CA PHE A 215 4.67 9.57 -5.30
C PHE A 215 5.99 10.19 -4.87
N ILE A 216 6.37 9.94 -3.63
CA ILE A 216 7.64 10.35 -3.04
C ILE A 216 8.38 9.14 -2.47
N SER A 217 9.69 9.26 -2.44
CA SER A 217 10.65 8.39 -1.76
C SER A 217 11.78 9.25 -1.21
N PHE A 218 12.89 8.67 -0.79
CA PHE A 218 14.07 9.39 -0.31
C PHE A 218 15.32 8.97 -1.08
N GLN A 219 16.32 9.83 -1.15
CA GLN A 219 17.60 9.54 -1.82
C GLN A 219 18.27 8.26 -1.33
N GLY A 220 18.14 7.97 -0.03
CA GLY A 220 18.66 6.75 0.60
C GLY A 220 17.71 5.56 0.57
N GLY A 221 16.53 5.68 -0.07
CA GLY A 221 15.42 4.73 0.00
C GLY A 221 14.47 5.03 1.16
N LEU A 222 13.32 4.32 1.19
CA LEU A 222 12.28 4.51 2.21
C LEU A 222 12.73 4.14 3.63
N GLY A 223 13.73 3.28 3.77
CA GLY A 223 14.36 2.97 5.06
C GLY A 223 14.85 4.23 5.80
N THR A 224 15.25 5.27 5.07
CA THR A 224 15.65 6.57 5.62
C THR A 224 14.59 7.17 6.55
N LEU A 225 13.29 6.96 6.24
CA LEU A 225 12.19 7.41 7.10
C LEU A 225 12.18 6.70 8.45
N ILE A 226 12.42 5.40 8.44
CA ILE A 226 12.47 4.56 9.66
C ILE A 226 13.67 4.96 10.53
N ASP A 227 14.85 5.06 9.92
CA ASP A 227 16.09 5.46 10.62
C ASP A 227 15.94 6.85 11.27
N GLN A 228 15.31 7.78 10.59
CA GLN A 228 15.07 9.11 11.12
C GLN A 228 14.06 9.13 12.27
N LEU A 229 12.97 8.36 12.17
CA LEU A 229 12.01 8.22 13.27
C LEU A 229 12.66 7.57 14.50
N GLU A 230 13.52 6.55 14.32
CA GLU A 230 14.31 5.96 15.40
C GLU A 230 15.22 7.00 16.05
N SER A 231 16.00 7.74 15.27
CA SER A 231 16.89 8.80 15.74
C SER A 231 16.17 9.88 16.53
N LYS A 232 14.97 10.29 16.06
CA LYS A 232 14.16 11.31 16.74
C LYS A 232 13.41 10.80 17.98
N SER A 233 13.42 9.49 18.22
CA SER A 233 12.77 8.84 19.38
C SER A 233 13.77 8.43 20.49
N ALA A 234 14.92 9.08 20.58
CA ALA A 234 16.00 8.74 21.53
C ALA A 234 15.58 8.76 23.03
N GLY A 235 14.43 9.35 23.37
CA GLY A 235 13.86 9.32 24.72
C GLY A 235 13.13 8.02 25.09
N ALA A 236 12.91 7.12 24.12
CA ALA A 236 12.23 5.85 24.31
C ALA A 236 13.22 4.67 24.36
N ARG A 237 12.77 3.55 24.94
CA ARG A 237 13.50 2.28 24.89
C ARG A 237 13.02 1.46 23.69
N ILE A 238 13.92 1.08 22.79
CA ILE A 238 13.64 0.20 21.66
C ILE A 238 14.35 -1.14 21.90
N ILE A 239 13.58 -2.24 21.84
CA ILE A 239 14.05 -3.62 21.98
C ILE A 239 13.85 -4.32 20.65
N LYS A 240 14.93 -4.62 19.96
CA LYS A 240 14.95 -5.35 18.68
C LYS A 240 15.33 -6.82 18.88
N GLY A 241 15.06 -7.69 17.91
CA GLY A 241 15.40 -9.11 17.96
C GLY A 241 14.65 -9.89 19.05
N THR A 242 13.51 -9.36 19.52
CA THR A 242 12.79 -9.96 20.65
C THR A 242 11.29 -10.04 20.37
N ALA A 243 10.79 -11.25 20.26
CA ALA A 243 9.35 -11.46 20.05
C ALA A 243 8.57 -11.30 21.37
N VAL A 244 7.36 -10.77 21.28
CA VAL A 244 6.34 -10.86 22.33
C VAL A 244 5.59 -12.18 22.14
N THR A 245 5.32 -12.89 23.23
CA THR A 245 4.63 -14.19 23.21
C THR A 245 3.24 -14.15 23.80
N LYS A 246 2.94 -13.14 24.64
CA LYS A 246 1.61 -12.99 25.25
C LYS A 246 1.37 -11.53 25.63
N VAL A 247 0.11 -11.11 25.49
CA VAL A 247 -0.42 -9.83 25.96
C VAL A 247 -1.60 -10.09 26.86
N GLU A 248 -1.56 -9.56 28.06
CA GLU A 248 -2.63 -9.54 29.05
C GLU A 248 -2.94 -8.08 29.39
N ASN A 249 -4.03 -7.79 30.07
CA ASN A 249 -4.55 -6.44 30.29
C ASN A 249 -3.46 -5.36 30.58
N GLU A 250 -2.58 -5.63 31.55
CA GLU A 250 -1.50 -4.68 31.92
C GLU A 250 -0.11 -5.31 31.81
N ARG A 251 0.04 -6.38 31.06
CA ARG A 251 1.28 -7.16 31.01
C ARG A 251 1.63 -7.65 29.61
N VAL A 252 2.89 -7.47 29.25
CA VAL A 252 3.50 -8.00 28.02
C VAL A 252 4.58 -9.00 28.42
N THR A 253 4.54 -10.21 27.85
CA THR A 253 5.54 -11.28 28.07
C THR A 253 6.41 -11.43 26.82
N LEU A 254 7.71 -11.39 27.00
CA LEU A 254 8.72 -11.56 25.95
C LEU A 254 9.08 -13.05 25.75
N ALA A 255 9.64 -13.40 24.60
CA ALA A 255 10.15 -14.75 24.32
C ALA A 255 11.31 -15.14 25.28
N THR A 256 11.98 -14.19 25.89
CA THR A 256 12.99 -14.42 26.95
C THR A 256 12.40 -14.88 28.28
N GLY A 257 11.08 -14.81 28.45
CA GLY A 257 10.38 -15.04 29.71
C GLY A 257 10.28 -13.79 30.61
N GLU A 258 10.92 -12.67 30.21
CA GLU A 258 10.75 -11.38 30.89
C GLU A 258 9.32 -10.88 30.74
N THR A 259 8.76 -10.28 31.80
CA THR A 259 7.45 -9.64 31.78
C THR A 259 7.57 -8.16 32.08
N MET A 260 6.80 -7.35 31.34
CA MET A 260 6.75 -5.90 31.50
C MET A 260 5.34 -5.47 31.88
N LYS A 261 5.20 -4.61 32.90
CA LYS A 261 3.93 -3.95 33.18
C LYS A 261 3.75 -2.78 32.21
N ALA A 262 2.53 -2.59 31.70
CA ALA A 262 2.17 -1.50 30.81
C ALA A 262 0.82 -0.92 31.20
N ASP A 263 0.73 0.40 31.30
CA ASP A 263 -0.54 1.10 31.49
C ASP A 263 -1.33 1.22 30.19
N GLU A 264 -0.63 1.25 29.06
CA GLU A 264 -1.20 1.20 27.70
C GLU A 264 -0.37 0.28 26.81
N ILE A 265 -1.03 -0.48 25.95
CA ILE A 265 -0.39 -1.41 25.01
C ILE A 265 -0.89 -1.10 23.59
N VAL A 266 0.04 -0.93 22.66
CA VAL A 266 -0.27 -0.71 21.24
C VAL A 266 0.18 -1.92 20.43
N LEU A 267 -0.74 -2.57 19.73
CA LEU A 267 -0.47 -3.70 18.83
C LEU A 267 -0.38 -3.18 17.39
N ALA A 268 0.81 -2.75 16.97
CA ALA A 268 1.12 -2.27 15.62
C ALA A 268 1.65 -3.41 14.72
N ILE A 269 1.00 -4.57 14.80
CA ILE A 269 1.36 -5.86 14.18
C ILE A 269 0.19 -6.38 13.31
N PRO A 270 0.42 -7.40 12.44
CA PRO A 270 -0.65 -8.05 11.69
C PRO A 270 -1.77 -8.60 12.59
N HIS A 271 -3.01 -8.60 12.08
CA HIS A 271 -4.19 -8.98 12.87
C HIS A 271 -4.11 -10.40 13.43
N ASP A 272 -3.58 -11.35 12.65
CA ASP A 272 -3.39 -12.74 13.07
C ASP A 272 -2.35 -12.87 14.20
N ALA A 273 -1.32 -12.04 14.20
CA ALA A 273 -0.36 -11.96 15.30
C ALA A 273 -1.00 -11.35 16.55
N ALA A 274 -1.80 -10.27 16.38
CA ALA A 274 -2.53 -9.67 17.49
C ALA A 274 -3.52 -10.66 18.13
N GLN A 275 -4.27 -11.41 17.31
CA GLN A 275 -5.18 -12.49 17.77
C GLN A 275 -4.43 -13.52 18.63
N ARG A 276 -3.29 -14.02 18.14
CA ARG A 276 -2.50 -15.01 18.88
C ARG A 276 -1.95 -14.46 20.20
N LEU A 277 -1.51 -13.21 20.23
CA LEU A 277 -0.93 -12.60 21.44
C LEU A 277 -1.96 -12.33 22.52
N LEU A 278 -3.17 -11.91 22.13
CA LEU A 278 -4.29 -11.68 23.04
C LEU A 278 -4.88 -12.99 23.57
N GLY A 279 -5.03 -14.01 22.71
CA GLY A 279 -5.57 -15.30 23.06
C GLY A 279 -6.96 -15.22 23.71
N GLU A 280 -7.78 -14.23 23.28
CA GLU A 280 -9.11 -13.94 23.85
C GLU A 280 -10.20 -14.51 22.95
N PRO A 281 -10.87 -15.61 23.37
CA PRO A 281 -11.87 -16.29 22.55
C PRO A 281 -13.04 -15.41 22.10
N ALA A 282 -13.38 -14.37 22.88
CA ALA A 282 -14.46 -13.45 22.53
C ALA A 282 -14.15 -12.59 21.29
N LEU A 283 -12.87 -12.41 20.94
CA LEU A 283 -12.39 -11.64 19.78
C LEU A 283 -12.20 -12.51 18.53
N ASP A 284 -12.01 -13.83 18.69
CA ASP A 284 -11.70 -14.75 17.59
C ASP A 284 -12.70 -14.68 16.42
N PRO A 285 -14.02 -14.69 16.63
CA PRO A 285 -14.99 -14.66 15.52
C PRO A 285 -14.86 -13.41 14.64
N THR A 286 -14.36 -12.31 15.20
CA THR A 286 -14.18 -11.04 14.49
C THR A 286 -12.81 -10.97 13.82
N PHE A 287 -11.75 -11.44 14.50
CA PHE A 287 -10.43 -11.57 13.89
C PHE A 287 -10.45 -12.50 12.67
N ASP A 288 -11.17 -13.61 12.73
CA ASP A 288 -11.28 -14.59 11.65
C ASP A 288 -11.95 -14.04 10.38
N GLN A 289 -12.67 -12.93 10.49
CA GLN A 289 -13.24 -12.22 9.35
C GLN A 289 -12.20 -11.37 8.61
N LEU A 290 -11.11 -10.95 9.27
CA LEU A 290 -10.04 -10.24 8.62
C LEU A 290 -9.21 -11.22 7.79
N LYS A 291 -8.82 -10.79 6.58
CA LYS A 291 -8.12 -11.65 5.63
C LYS A 291 -6.81 -11.01 5.19
N ASN A 292 -5.83 -11.84 4.94
CA ASN A 292 -4.59 -11.47 4.29
C ASN A 292 -4.44 -12.17 2.94
N SER A 293 -3.70 -11.54 2.05
CA SER A 293 -3.21 -12.09 0.79
C SER A 293 -1.70 -12.26 0.86
N SER A 294 -1.15 -13.00 -0.09
CA SER A 294 0.30 -13.17 -0.25
C SER A 294 0.78 -12.51 -1.54
N LEU A 295 2.05 -12.13 -1.53
CA LEU A 295 2.71 -11.47 -2.67
C LEU A 295 4.18 -11.90 -2.73
N ILE A 296 4.66 -12.26 -3.92
CA ILE A 296 6.08 -12.34 -4.20
C ILE A 296 6.49 -11.07 -4.95
N SER A 297 7.55 -10.44 -4.49
CA SER A 297 8.21 -9.29 -5.12
C SER A 297 9.61 -9.72 -5.54
N LEU A 298 9.89 -9.66 -6.83
CA LEU A 298 11.19 -10.04 -7.39
C LEU A 298 11.80 -8.86 -8.12
N TYR A 299 12.92 -8.37 -7.62
CA TYR A 299 13.76 -7.40 -8.31
C TYR A 299 14.84 -8.08 -9.12
N LEU A 300 15.05 -7.59 -10.33
CA LEU A 300 16.14 -8.01 -11.21
C LEU A 300 16.88 -6.76 -11.69
N GLY A 301 18.17 -6.69 -11.36
CA GLY A 301 19.10 -5.65 -11.78
C GLY A 301 20.04 -6.17 -12.87
N PHE A 302 20.25 -5.40 -13.94
CA PHE A 302 21.01 -5.83 -15.12
C PHE A 302 22.11 -4.84 -15.47
N ASP A 303 23.22 -5.32 -16.02
CA ASP A 303 24.29 -4.48 -16.58
C ASP A 303 23.98 -4.02 -18.01
N ILE A 304 22.78 -3.55 -18.21
CA ILE A 304 22.34 -2.89 -19.44
C ILE A 304 21.66 -1.56 -19.10
N PRO A 305 21.64 -0.59 -20.03
CA PRO A 305 21.02 0.70 -19.75
C PRO A 305 19.49 0.61 -19.71
N ASP A 306 18.87 1.40 -18.85
CA ASP A 306 17.40 1.50 -18.75
C ASP A 306 16.73 2.07 -20.01
N SER A 307 17.51 2.62 -20.93
CA SER A 307 17.05 3.05 -22.26
C SER A 307 16.58 1.91 -23.17
N ARG A 308 16.81 0.65 -22.79
CA ARG A 308 16.20 -0.53 -23.41
C ARG A 308 14.68 -0.63 -23.19
N LEU A 309 14.18 0.03 -22.14
CA LEU A 309 12.74 0.17 -21.91
C LEU A 309 12.08 1.11 -22.92
N PRO A 310 10.76 1.05 -23.13
CA PRO A 310 10.03 2.08 -23.87
C PRO A 310 10.40 3.50 -23.44
N ALA A 311 10.31 4.46 -24.36
CA ALA A 311 10.83 5.83 -24.16
C ALA A 311 10.26 6.53 -22.92
N ASP A 312 9.01 6.24 -22.56
CA ASP A 312 8.31 6.74 -21.38
C ASP A 312 7.62 5.62 -20.64
N GLY A 313 7.40 5.77 -19.34
CA GLY A 313 6.64 4.83 -18.53
C GLY A 313 7.36 4.36 -17.26
N THR A 314 6.54 3.92 -16.30
CA THR A 314 6.99 3.40 -14.99
C THR A 314 6.77 1.90 -14.83
N GLY A 315 6.17 1.24 -15.84
CA GLY A 315 5.86 -0.18 -15.79
C GLY A 315 4.55 -0.54 -16.46
N PHE A 316 4.17 -1.81 -16.29
CA PHE A 316 2.91 -2.32 -16.81
C PHE A 316 2.20 -3.20 -15.79
N ILE A 317 0.88 -3.28 -15.94
CA ILE A 317 0.00 -4.21 -15.25
C ILE A 317 -0.46 -5.24 -16.30
N VAL A 318 -0.51 -6.50 -15.89
CA VAL A 318 -0.92 -7.61 -16.75
C VAL A 318 -2.42 -7.82 -16.63
N THR A 319 -3.14 -7.87 -17.75
CA THR A 319 -4.56 -8.21 -17.77
C THR A 319 -4.76 -9.73 -17.66
N GLU A 320 -5.96 -10.15 -17.28
CA GLU A 320 -6.28 -11.57 -17.18
C GLU A 320 -6.21 -12.27 -18.53
N GLY A 321 -5.88 -13.56 -18.52
CA GLY A 321 -5.86 -14.41 -19.72
C GLY A 321 -4.65 -14.23 -20.63
N THR A 322 -3.58 -13.56 -20.15
CA THR A 322 -2.32 -13.41 -20.88
C THR A 322 -1.37 -14.60 -20.64
N ASP A 323 -0.27 -14.61 -21.37
CA ASP A 323 0.77 -15.64 -21.31
C ASP A 323 1.92 -15.29 -20.33
N LEU A 324 1.80 -14.19 -19.58
CA LEU A 324 2.74 -13.83 -18.52
C LEU A 324 2.30 -14.43 -17.18
N LEU A 325 3.29 -14.78 -16.36
CA LEU A 325 3.09 -15.29 -15.01
C LEU A 325 2.97 -14.17 -13.99
N CYS A 326 3.67 -13.03 -14.21
CA CYS A 326 3.60 -11.88 -13.33
C CYS A 326 2.26 -11.13 -13.46
N ASN A 327 1.86 -10.44 -12.39
CA ASN A 327 0.68 -9.58 -12.40
C ASN A 327 1.00 -8.13 -12.76
N ALA A 328 2.25 -7.73 -12.57
CA ALA A 328 2.75 -6.39 -12.90
C ALA A 328 4.27 -6.40 -12.97
N CYS A 329 4.83 -5.42 -13.69
CA CYS A 329 6.25 -5.14 -13.71
C CYS A 329 6.48 -3.63 -13.57
N THR A 330 7.19 -3.21 -12.53
CA THR A 330 7.64 -1.82 -12.37
C THR A 330 9.02 -1.64 -12.97
N TRP A 331 9.18 -0.61 -13.78
CA TRP A 331 10.47 -0.18 -14.34
C TRP A 331 11.15 0.76 -13.34
N THR A 332 11.73 0.17 -12.30
CA THR A 332 12.16 0.88 -11.09
C THR A 332 13.20 1.96 -11.38
N SER A 333 14.23 1.66 -12.19
CA SER A 333 15.25 2.63 -12.57
C SER A 333 14.70 3.81 -13.40
N ARG A 334 13.58 3.60 -14.10
CA ARG A 334 12.87 4.65 -14.86
C ARG A 334 11.92 5.45 -13.97
N LYS A 335 11.22 4.79 -13.05
CA LYS A 335 10.32 5.44 -12.08
C LYS A 335 11.10 6.29 -11.07
N TRP A 336 12.28 5.81 -10.65
CA TRP A 336 13.10 6.38 -9.59
C TRP A 336 14.58 6.45 -10.00
N THR A 337 15.08 7.62 -10.38
CA THR A 337 16.49 7.77 -10.84
C THR A 337 17.52 7.46 -9.78
N HIS A 338 17.20 7.67 -8.48
CA HIS A 338 18.09 7.38 -7.36
C HIS A 338 18.28 5.88 -7.09
N THR A 339 17.44 5.02 -7.65
CA THR A 339 17.49 3.56 -7.39
C THR A 339 18.53 2.84 -8.21
N SER A 340 19.10 3.48 -9.24
CA SER A 340 20.10 2.87 -10.10
C SER A 340 21.26 3.83 -10.42
N ALA A 341 22.45 3.48 -9.95
CA ALA A 341 23.66 4.16 -10.38
C ALA A 341 23.90 3.93 -11.88
N ARG A 342 24.33 5.00 -12.60
CA ARG A 342 24.64 4.95 -14.04
C ARG A 342 23.45 4.55 -14.94
N ARG A 343 22.21 4.69 -14.46
CA ARG A 343 21.02 4.34 -15.24
C ARG A 343 21.01 2.89 -15.77
N LYS A 344 21.58 1.96 -14.99
CA LYS A 344 21.43 0.53 -15.24
C LYS A 344 19.98 0.09 -15.04
N LEU A 345 19.52 -0.90 -15.79
CA LEU A 345 18.16 -1.41 -15.74
C LEU A 345 17.88 -2.11 -14.41
N LEU A 346 16.88 -1.62 -13.69
CA LEU A 346 16.29 -2.27 -12.52
C LEU A 346 14.79 -2.40 -12.73
N VAL A 347 14.29 -3.62 -12.67
CA VAL A 347 12.85 -3.92 -12.76
C VAL A 347 12.38 -4.71 -11.56
N ARG A 348 11.07 -4.60 -11.26
CA ARG A 348 10.40 -5.32 -10.18
C ARG A 348 9.19 -6.04 -10.74
N LEU A 349 9.12 -7.36 -10.60
CA LEU A 349 7.97 -8.17 -10.95
C LEU A 349 7.16 -8.52 -9.69
N PHE A 350 5.85 -8.64 -9.86
CA PHE A 350 4.92 -8.98 -8.78
C PHE A 350 4.12 -10.21 -9.14
N TYR A 351 4.02 -11.15 -8.17
CA TYR A 351 3.21 -12.36 -8.28
C TYR A 351 2.25 -12.41 -7.09
N LYS A 352 0.97 -12.20 -7.34
CA LYS A 352 -0.08 -12.11 -6.31
C LYS A 352 -0.75 -13.45 -6.07
N SER A 353 -1.16 -13.73 -4.84
CA SER A 353 -1.90 -14.94 -4.49
C SER A 353 -3.30 -15.04 -5.10
N SER A 354 -3.80 -13.99 -5.75
CA SER A 354 -5.00 -14.03 -6.57
C SER A 354 -4.78 -14.65 -7.97
N SER A 355 -3.51 -14.82 -8.39
CA SER A 355 -3.16 -15.47 -9.65
C SER A 355 -3.25 -17.00 -9.55
N PRO A 356 -3.79 -17.71 -10.56
CA PRO A 356 -3.79 -19.18 -10.58
C PRO A 356 -2.39 -19.79 -10.61
N HIS A 357 -1.38 -19.02 -10.96
CA HIS A 357 0.03 -19.45 -11.03
C HIS A 357 0.77 -19.34 -9.70
N TYR A 358 0.18 -18.66 -8.71
CA TYR A 358 0.87 -18.26 -7.49
C TYR A 358 1.44 -19.44 -6.68
N GLU A 359 0.65 -20.49 -6.46
CA GLU A 359 1.08 -21.63 -5.64
C GLU A 359 2.30 -22.33 -6.25
N ALA A 360 2.33 -22.49 -7.58
CA ALA A 360 3.48 -23.03 -8.27
C ALA A 360 4.71 -22.11 -8.12
N LEU A 361 4.54 -20.80 -8.30
CA LEU A 361 5.62 -19.82 -8.15
C LEU A 361 6.14 -19.71 -6.71
N ALA A 362 5.25 -19.81 -5.73
CA ALA A 362 5.61 -19.77 -4.31
C ALA A 362 6.44 -20.99 -3.86
N ALA A 363 6.27 -22.13 -4.54
CA ALA A 363 7.02 -23.35 -4.28
C ALA A 363 8.39 -23.40 -5.00
N MET A 364 8.65 -22.48 -5.94
CA MET A 364 9.92 -22.42 -6.69
C MET A 364 11.08 -21.99 -5.80
N THR A 365 12.26 -22.51 -6.12
CA THR A 365 13.54 -21.96 -5.67
C THR A 365 13.73 -20.55 -6.24
N GLU A 366 14.71 -19.80 -5.74
CA GLU A 366 15.01 -18.48 -6.27
C GLU A 366 15.45 -18.53 -7.74
N ASP A 367 16.30 -19.48 -8.13
CA ASP A 367 16.75 -19.67 -9.52
C ASP A 367 15.59 -19.99 -10.48
N GLU A 368 14.65 -20.83 -10.05
CA GLU A 368 13.46 -21.16 -10.83
C GLU A 368 12.55 -19.94 -10.99
N LEU A 369 12.37 -19.14 -9.92
CA LEU A 369 11.58 -17.90 -9.95
C LEU A 369 12.24 -16.86 -10.86
N VAL A 370 13.57 -16.71 -10.81
CA VAL A 370 14.33 -15.85 -11.74
C VAL A 370 14.14 -16.29 -13.18
N ASN A 371 14.20 -17.59 -13.47
CA ASN A 371 13.98 -18.09 -14.83
C ASN A 371 12.53 -17.84 -15.32
N ALA A 372 11.53 -17.99 -14.45
CA ALA A 372 10.15 -17.64 -14.76
C ALA A 372 10.01 -16.15 -15.10
N ALA A 373 10.62 -15.28 -14.29
CA ALA A 373 10.62 -13.83 -14.51
C ALA A 373 11.34 -13.41 -15.79
N LEU A 374 12.44 -14.06 -16.14
CA LEU A 374 13.14 -13.83 -17.41
C LEU A 374 12.26 -14.21 -18.60
N GLY A 375 11.46 -15.27 -18.48
CA GLY A 375 10.46 -15.62 -19.50
C GLY A 375 9.43 -14.50 -19.69
N ASP A 376 8.93 -13.91 -18.60
CA ASP A 376 8.01 -12.76 -18.63
C ASP A 376 8.68 -11.52 -19.26
N LEU A 377 9.91 -11.21 -18.88
CA LEU A 377 10.65 -10.06 -19.41
C LEU A 377 11.03 -10.22 -20.88
N GLN A 378 11.35 -11.43 -21.32
CA GLN A 378 11.60 -11.72 -22.74
C GLN A 378 10.35 -11.47 -23.60
N LYS A 379 9.18 -11.95 -23.14
CA LYS A 379 7.91 -11.78 -23.85
C LYS A 379 7.44 -10.32 -23.88
N SER A 380 7.53 -9.63 -22.74
CA SER A 380 6.97 -8.28 -22.58
C SER A 380 7.91 -7.16 -23.03
N LEU A 381 9.22 -7.32 -22.84
CA LEU A 381 10.22 -6.27 -23.05
C LEU A 381 11.39 -6.65 -23.95
N GLY A 382 11.45 -7.92 -24.40
CA GLY A 382 12.55 -8.45 -25.22
C GLY A 382 13.89 -8.50 -24.47
N ILE A 383 13.89 -8.56 -23.14
CA ILE A 383 15.10 -8.67 -22.31
C ILE A 383 15.43 -10.14 -22.15
N THR A 384 16.65 -10.51 -22.54
CA THR A 384 17.15 -11.88 -22.52
C THR A 384 18.44 -12.04 -21.69
N GLU A 385 19.01 -10.93 -21.25
CA GLU A 385 20.22 -10.88 -20.45
C GLU A 385 19.99 -11.49 -19.05
N ARG A 386 21.02 -12.01 -18.43
CA ARG A 386 20.99 -12.49 -17.04
C ARG A 386 21.15 -11.32 -16.07
N PRO A 387 20.38 -11.28 -14.97
CA PRO A 387 20.55 -10.24 -13.95
C PRO A 387 21.90 -10.41 -13.21
N GLU A 388 22.49 -9.28 -12.80
CA GLU A 388 23.63 -9.24 -11.88
C GLU A 388 23.16 -9.22 -10.42
N THR A 389 22.00 -8.65 -10.16
CA THR A 389 21.42 -8.50 -8.82
C THR A 389 20.01 -9.10 -8.80
N VAL A 390 19.73 -9.87 -7.76
CA VAL A 390 18.42 -10.48 -7.49
C VAL A 390 18.02 -10.17 -6.05
N GLU A 391 16.82 -9.67 -5.82
CA GLU A 391 16.20 -9.57 -4.50
C GLU A 391 14.80 -10.15 -4.57
N ALA A 392 14.60 -11.30 -3.95
CA ALA A 392 13.31 -12.00 -3.89
C ALA A 392 12.72 -11.92 -2.49
N THR A 393 11.58 -11.28 -2.35
CA THR A 393 10.86 -11.19 -1.08
C THR A 393 9.50 -11.86 -1.17
N ARG A 394 9.21 -12.79 -0.26
CA ARG A 394 7.92 -13.48 -0.13
C ARG A 394 7.14 -12.92 1.06
N TRP A 395 6.08 -12.18 0.79
CA TRP A 395 5.15 -11.66 1.79
C TRP A 395 3.98 -12.63 1.96
N THR A 396 4.20 -13.73 2.70
CA THR A 396 3.22 -14.80 2.87
C THR A 396 2.18 -14.41 3.91
N ASN A 397 0.92 -14.28 3.51
CA ASN A 397 -0.21 -13.88 4.37
C ASN A 397 0.04 -12.58 5.16
N LEU A 398 0.74 -11.62 4.55
CA LEU A 398 1.10 -10.36 5.19
C LEU A 398 0.46 -9.12 4.54
N MET A 399 -0.27 -9.30 3.43
CA MET A 399 -0.92 -8.20 2.72
C MET A 399 -2.40 -8.14 3.08
N PRO A 400 -2.86 -7.17 3.91
CA PRO A 400 -4.26 -7.06 4.30
C PRO A 400 -5.18 -6.94 3.10
N ASN A 401 -6.28 -7.70 3.12
CA ASN A 401 -7.31 -7.68 2.10
C ASN A 401 -8.56 -6.96 2.63
N TYR A 402 -8.84 -5.79 2.06
CA TYR A 402 -9.96 -4.92 2.44
C TYR A 402 -11.22 -5.30 1.65
N HIS A 403 -11.74 -6.52 1.88
CA HIS A 403 -12.99 -7.01 1.30
C HIS A 403 -14.23 -6.27 1.84
N LEU A 404 -15.41 -6.50 1.26
CA LEU A 404 -16.67 -5.80 1.60
C LEU A 404 -17.00 -5.79 3.10
N GLY A 405 -16.77 -6.91 3.80
CA GLY A 405 -17.01 -7.03 5.25
C GLY A 405 -15.92 -6.45 6.15
N HIS A 406 -14.75 -6.05 5.61
CA HIS A 406 -13.59 -5.66 6.40
C HIS A 406 -13.87 -4.50 7.36
N GLY A 407 -14.53 -3.44 6.89
CA GLY A 407 -14.83 -2.26 7.71
C GLY A 407 -15.75 -2.59 8.89
N GLN A 408 -16.77 -3.43 8.68
CA GLN A 408 -17.68 -3.89 9.73
C GLN A 408 -16.95 -4.79 10.74
N ALA A 409 -16.14 -5.73 10.25
CA ALA A 409 -15.33 -6.59 11.10
C ALA A 409 -14.37 -5.79 11.98
N THR A 410 -13.68 -4.80 11.40
CA THR A 410 -12.79 -3.90 12.14
C THR A 410 -13.54 -3.11 13.20
N ALA A 411 -14.70 -2.53 12.88
CA ALA A 411 -15.50 -1.76 13.83
C ALA A 411 -15.97 -2.61 15.00
N SER A 412 -16.50 -3.81 14.73
CA SER A 412 -16.92 -4.77 15.78
C SER A 412 -15.75 -5.22 16.65
N LEU A 413 -14.58 -5.49 16.04
CA LEU A 413 -13.37 -5.87 16.76
C LEU A 413 -12.91 -4.78 17.72
N LEU A 414 -12.85 -3.53 17.27
CA LEU A 414 -12.44 -2.39 18.09
C LEU A 414 -13.41 -2.14 19.24
N GLN A 415 -14.72 -2.29 18.99
CA GLN A 415 -15.73 -2.14 20.04
C GLN A 415 -15.56 -3.21 21.12
N THR A 416 -15.53 -4.49 20.75
CA THR A 416 -15.41 -5.61 21.69
C THR A 416 -14.08 -5.55 22.46
N LEU A 417 -12.98 -5.20 21.76
CA LEU A 417 -11.68 -5.03 22.41
C LEU A 417 -11.73 -3.91 23.45
N GLY A 418 -12.32 -2.76 23.10
CA GLY A 418 -12.43 -1.61 24.02
C GLY A 418 -13.27 -1.87 25.26
N GLU A 419 -14.27 -2.77 25.16
CA GLU A 419 -15.07 -3.22 26.29
C GLU A 419 -14.29 -4.16 27.22
N LEU A 420 -13.45 -5.04 26.63
CA LEU A 420 -12.67 -6.04 27.38
C LEU A 420 -11.34 -5.48 27.92
N TYR A 421 -10.65 -4.69 27.10
CA TYR A 421 -9.30 -4.21 27.33
C TYR A 421 -9.16 -2.74 26.89
N PRO A 422 -9.68 -1.76 27.66
CA PRO A 422 -9.73 -0.35 27.26
C PRO A 422 -8.34 0.28 27.09
N ASN A 423 -7.29 -0.35 27.61
CA ASN A 423 -5.89 0.08 27.53
C ASN A 423 -5.09 -0.63 26.43
N ILE A 424 -5.74 -1.46 25.59
CA ILE A 424 -5.09 -2.13 24.44
C ILE A 424 -5.61 -1.53 23.13
N HIS A 425 -4.70 -1.08 22.29
CA HIS A 425 -4.99 -0.40 21.04
C HIS A 425 -4.48 -1.19 19.85
N LEU A 426 -5.37 -1.56 18.92
CA LEU A 426 -4.98 -2.10 17.61
C LEU A 426 -4.55 -0.97 16.69
N ALA A 427 -3.48 -1.16 15.95
CA ALA A 427 -2.92 -0.16 15.06
C ALA A 427 -2.35 -0.78 13.77
N GLY A 428 -2.27 0.02 12.72
CA GLY A 428 -1.57 -0.33 11.48
C GLY A 428 -2.45 -0.80 10.34
N CYS A 429 -1.77 -1.29 9.32
CA CYS A 429 -2.36 -1.57 8.00
C CYS A 429 -3.41 -2.69 7.99
N SER A 430 -3.51 -3.51 9.01
CA SER A 430 -4.56 -4.53 9.10
C SER A 430 -5.95 -3.93 9.32
N TYR A 431 -6.05 -2.67 9.79
CA TYR A 431 -7.31 -2.07 10.25
C TYR A 431 -7.62 -0.70 9.62
N PHE A 432 -6.59 0.14 9.39
CA PHE A 432 -6.79 1.58 9.14
C PHE A 432 -6.21 2.08 7.80
N GLY A 433 -5.99 1.19 6.85
CA GLY A 433 -5.48 1.52 5.51
C GLY A 433 -4.06 1.03 5.26
N VAL A 434 -3.85 0.50 4.05
CA VAL A 434 -2.59 -0.17 3.67
C VAL A 434 -1.47 0.77 3.25
N GLY A 435 -1.78 2.02 2.88
CA GLY A 435 -0.76 2.98 2.43
C GLY A 435 0.10 3.52 3.58
N ILE A 436 1.37 3.82 3.31
CA ILE A 436 2.31 4.37 4.30
C ILE A 436 1.73 5.61 4.98
N GLY A 437 1.15 6.55 4.20
CA GLY A 437 0.53 7.76 4.73
C GLY A 437 -0.63 7.48 5.70
N ALA A 438 -1.48 6.49 5.40
CA ALA A 438 -2.55 6.07 6.29
C ALA A 438 -2.00 5.45 7.59
N CYS A 439 -0.95 4.65 7.50
CA CYS A 439 -0.27 4.07 8.65
C CYS A 439 0.39 5.15 9.54
N MET A 440 1.02 6.17 8.94
CA MET A 440 1.58 7.32 9.67
C MET A 440 0.49 8.08 10.41
N GLN A 441 -0.61 8.40 9.73
CA GLN A 441 -1.76 9.09 10.31
C GLN A 441 -2.38 8.29 11.46
N ASN A 442 -2.54 6.99 11.29
CA ASN A 442 -3.03 6.11 12.34
C ASN A 442 -2.09 6.10 13.57
N GLY A 443 -0.78 5.99 13.38
CA GLY A 443 0.19 6.05 14.47
C GLY A 443 0.13 7.38 15.25
N GLN A 444 -0.02 8.50 14.56
CA GLN A 444 -0.23 9.81 15.17
C GLN A 444 -1.53 9.85 15.98
N GLN A 445 -2.61 9.33 15.42
CA GLN A 445 -3.92 9.32 16.08
C GLN A 445 -3.91 8.46 17.36
N ILE A 446 -3.30 7.29 17.35
CA ILE A 446 -3.14 6.43 18.52
C ILE A 446 -2.35 7.16 19.60
N ALA A 447 -1.25 7.82 19.25
CA ALA A 447 -0.46 8.61 20.19
C ALA A 447 -1.29 9.73 20.85
N HIS A 448 -2.09 10.46 20.08
CA HIS A 448 -2.97 11.51 20.60
C HIS A 448 -4.06 10.94 21.52
N THR A 449 -4.66 9.80 21.17
CA THR A 449 -5.68 9.16 22.01
C THR A 449 -5.10 8.76 23.37
N ILE A 450 -3.93 8.13 23.38
CA ILE A 450 -3.26 7.71 24.61
C ILE A 450 -2.82 8.92 25.46
N ALA A 451 -2.31 9.99 24.84
CA ALA A 451 -1.90 11.22 25.51
C ALA A 451 -3.09 11.97 26.12
N GLY A 452 -4.21 12.05 25.40
CA GLY A 452 -5.44 12.71 25.87
C GLY A 452 -6.15 11.97 27.02
N SER A 453 -6.04 10.65 27.08
CA SER A 453 -6.57 9.84 28.20
C SER A 453 -5.87 10.10 29.53
N GLY A 454 -4.67 10.69 29.50
CA GLY A 454 -3.90 11.04 30.69
C GLY A 454 -4.39 12.30 31.44
N ASP A 455 -5.15 13.17 30.75
CA ASP A 455 -5.56 14.49 31.33
C ASP A 455 -6.84 14.42 32.16
N THR A 456 -7.59 13.30 32.12
CA THR A 456 -8.84 13.11 32.86
C THR A 456 -8.66 12.66 34.30
N SER A 457 -7.45 12.26 34.74
CA SER A 457 -7.17 11.76 36.09
C SER A 457 -6.83 12.86 37.11
N HIS A 458 -6.77 14.14 36.74
CA HIS A 458 -6.45 15.28 37.61
C HIS A 458 -7.59 16.31 37.83
N LYS A 459 -8.84 15.96 37.41
CA LYS A 459 -10.02 16.76 37.74
C LYS A 459 -11.00 15.92 38.58
N GLY A 460 -10.64 15.63 39.79
CA GLY A 460 -11.49 15.05 40.80
C GLY A 460 -11.21 15.71 42.15
#